data_cddc9015b1a474171350c174c5b2fc95
#
_entry.id   cddc9015b1a474171350c174c5b2fc95
#
_cell.length_a   1.000
_cell.length_b   1.000
_cell.length_c   1.000
_cell.angle_alpha   90.00
_cell.angle_beta   90.00
_cell.angle_gamma   90.00
#
_symmetry.space_group_name_H-M   'P 1'
#
loop_
_entity.id
_entity.type
_entity.pdbx_description
1 polymer ?
#
loop_
_entity_poly.entity_id
_entity_poly.type
_entity_poly.pdbx_seq_one_letter_code
_entity_poly.pdbx_strand_id
1 'polypeptide(L)'
;WVYGVNTANAYKYLESKGLKPKTVVVGVLDSGVEVDHPGLIGNMWKNPNEIPNNGKDDDKNGYVDDVHGWNFIGGKNGDADADNLEVTRVYKIYKPIFEGGDTATNKANQAKMPEEFAMYMKSKKIFEEKSVKAVAGFQRFNKINLAIPTMVKMLNGKNISPEAIAAIKPANADETFALEILSNVAKDPSMAGKTPAELDSMLKEQIKGGLDYYDAQANKQYSLTFDPRAELVGDNYADYSEKIYGNNHYEGPDALHGTHVAGII
;
A
#
# COMPACT_ATOMS: atom_id res chain seq x y z
N TRP A 1 1.58 33.74 -4.33
CA TRP A 1 1.57 32.65 -5.30
C TRP A 1 0.89 33.16 -6.58
N VAL A 2 1.61 33.19 -7.67
CA VAL A 2 1.10 33.71 -8.97
C VAL A 2 0.44 32.57 -9.78
N TYR A 3 0.77 31.31 -9.46
CA TYR A 3 0.26 30.12 -10.14
C TYR A 3 -0.41 29.18 -9.12
N GLY A 4 -1.52 28.57 -9.51
CA GLY A 4 -2.31 27.65 -8.71
C GLY A 4 -3.81 27.82 -8.99
N VAL A 5 -4.67 27.27 -8.13
CA VAL A 5 -6.13 27.36 -8.26
C VAL A 5 -6.71 28.73 -7.93
N ASN A 6 -5.84 29.67 -7.57
CA ASN A 6 -6.18 31.09 -7.37
C ASN A 6 -7.26 31.38 -6.30
N THR A 7 -7.26 30.60 -5.22
CA THR A 7 -8.24 30.61 -4.13
C THR A 7 -8.44 32.03 -3.54
N ALA A 8 -7.35 32.77 -3.32
CA ALA A 8 -7.42 34.13 -2.77
C ALA A 8 -8.27 35.10 -3.64
N ASN A 9 -8.16 34.97 -4.96
CA ASN A 9 -8.99 35.82 -5.86
C ASN A 9 -10.43 35.27 -5.97
N ALA A 10 -10.64 33.98 -5.81
CA ALA A 10 -11.98 33.41 -5.71
C ALA A 10 -12.72 33.96 -4.49
N TYR A 11 -12.08 34.00 -3.33
CA TYR A 11 -12.68 34.63 -2.14
C TYR A 11 -13.01 36.08 -2.34
N LYS A 12 -12.08 36.90 -2.88
CA LYS A 12 -12.33 38.33 -3.19
C LYS A 12 -13.50 38.49 -4.16
N TYR A 13 -13.60 37.64 -5.17
CA TYR A 13 -14.71 37.66 -6.11
C TYR A 13 -16.05 37.39 -5.42
N LEU A 14 -16.12 36.34 -4.58
CA LEU A 14 -17.33 35.97 -3.85
C LEU A 14 -17.75 37.08 -2.88
N GLU A 15 -16.80 37.66 -2.16
CA GLU A 15 -17.02 38.83 -1.28
C GLU A 15 -17.56 40.01 -2.05
N SER A 16 -17.02 40.33 -3.24
CA SER A 16 -17.50 41.42 -4.12
C SER A 16 -18.94 41.20 -4.58
N LYS A 17 -19.47 39.97 -4.53
CA LYS A 17 -20.86 39.62 -4.80
C LYS A 17 -21.75 39.63 -3.55
N GLY A 18 -21.22 40.01 -2.39
CA GLY A 18 -21.95 40.02 -1.13
C GLY A 18 -22.23 38.59 -0.60
N LEU A 19 -21.58 37.56 -1.15
CA LEU A 19 -21.74 36.18 -0.70
C LEU A 19 -20.92 35.94 0.56
N LYS A 20 -21.52 35.24 1.51
CA LYS A 20 -20.87 34.82 2.76
C LYS A 20 -20.67 33.33 2.75
N PRO A 21 -19.56 32.80 3.32
CA PRO A 21 -19.34 31.38 3.44
C PRO A 21 -20.39 30.74 4.35
N LYS A 22 -20.73 29.47 4.05
CA LYS A 22 -21.51 28.61 4.93
C LYS A 22 -20.61 27.44 5.32
N THR A 23 -20.71 27.01 6.57
CA THR A 23 -20.03 25.79 7.02
C THR A 23 -20.58 24.59 6.26
N VAL A 24 -19.69 23.81 5.69
CA VAL A 24 -19.98 22.50 5.08
C VAL A 24 -19.08 21.45 5.71
N VAL A 25 -19.62 20.26 5.87
CA VAL A 25 -18.84 19.09 6.29
C VAL A 25 -18.42 18.35 5.02
N VAL A 26 -17.11 18.09 4.91
CA VAL A 26 -16.52 17.37 3.80
C VAL A 26 -16.02 16.01 4.28
N GLY A 27 -16.47 14.93 3.66
CA GLY A 27 -15.96 13.60 3.92
C GLY A 27 -14.65 13.38 3.14
N VAL A 28 -13.58 13.02 3.85
CA VAL A 28 -12.30 12.60 3.25
C VAL A 28 -12.25 11.08 3.32
N LEU A 29 -12.35 10.41 2.16
CA LEU A 29 -12.22 8.96 2.03
C LEU A 29 -10.82 8.66 1.51
N ASP A 30 -9.95 8.21 2.43
CA ASP A 30 -8.52 8.03 2.15
C ASP A 30 -7.94 6.90 3.01
N SER A 31 -6.63 6.69 2.98
CA SER A 31 -5.93 5.67 3.77
C SER A 31 -5.90 5.95 5.27
N GLY A 32 -6.21 7.16 5.69
CA GLY A 32 -6.24 7.64 7.06
C GLY A 32 -6.04 9.15 7.12
N VAL A 33 -6.42 9.77 8.24
CA VAL A 33 -6.22 11.20 8.49
C VAL A 33 -5.76 11.40 9.93
N GLU A 34 -4.63 12.10 10.14
CA GLU A 34 -4.12 12.54 11.44
C GLU A 34 -4.97 13.75 11.90
N VAL A 35 -6.02 13.48 12.67
CA VAL A 35 -7.05 14.48 13.03
C VAL A 35 -6.56 15.52 14.03
N ASP A 36 -5.52 15.23 14.79
CA ASP A 36 -4.87 16.13 15.74
C ASP A 36 -3.66 16.88 15.16
N HIS A 37 -3.40 16.72 13.86
CA HIS A 37 -2.37 17.48 13.17
C HIS A 37 -2.56 18.99 13.39
N PRO A 38 -1.50 19.74 13.79
CA PRO A 38 -1.62 21.16 14.14
C PRO A 38 -2.26 22.05 13.08
N GLY A 39 -2.14 21.68 11.80
CA GLY A 39 -2.77 22.39 10.68
C GLY A 39 -4.25 22.07 10.45
N LEU A 40 -4.76 20.99 11.06
CA LEU A 40 -6.13 20.49 10.84
C LEU A 40 -7.04 20.62 12.05
N ILE A 41 -6.51 20.50 13.26
CA ILE A 41 -7.26 20.37 14.51
C ILE A 41 -8.37 21.41 14.72
N GLY A 42 -8.20 22.61 14.17
CA GLY A 42 -9.22 23.69 14.25
C GLY A 42 -10.43 23.51 13.33
N ASN A 43 -10.30 22.65 12.31
CA ASN A 43 -11.33 22.44 11.28
C ASN A 43 -11.83 20.99 11.23
N MET A 44 -11.24 20.09 12.02
CA MET A 44 -11.67 18.70 12.05
C MET A 44 -13.06 18.58 12.64
N TRP A 45 -13.94 17.90 11.88
CA TRP A 45 -15.28 17.60 12.37
C TRP A 45 -15.21 16.65 13.55
N LYS A 46 -16.09 16.90 14.53
CA LYS A 46 -16.29 16.05 15.69
C LYS A 46 -17.75 15.62 15.74
N ASN A 47 -18.01 14.33 15.93
CA ASN A 47 -19.36 13.85 16.17
C ASN A 47 -19.87 14.46 17.50
N PRO A 48 -20.88 15.36 17.46
CA PRO A 48 -21.36 16.03 18.67
C PRO A 48 -22.16 15.10 19.60
N ASN A 49 -22.52 13.91 19.12
CA ASN A 49 -23.34 12.96 19.85
C ASN A 49 -22.51 11.82 20.45
N GLU A 50 -21.21 11.77 20.21
CA GLU A 50 -20.29 10.78 20.76
C GLU A 50 -19.48 11.33 21.94
N ILE A 51 -19.30 10.51 22.97
CA ILE A 51 -18.39 10.77 24.09
C ILE A 51 -17.09 10.01 23.84
N PRO A 52 -16.00 10.70 23.53
CA PRO A 52 -14.77 10.04 23.08
C PRO A 52 -14.24 9.01 24.08
N ASN A 53 -13.81 7.85 23.55
CA ASN A 53 -13.11 6.79 24.28
C ASN A 53 -13.90 6.18 25.45
N ASN A 54 -15.23 6.15 25.38
CA ASN A 54 -16.05 5.51 26.42
C ASN A 54 -16.44 4.06 26.09
N GLY A 55 -16.11 3.58 24.88
CA GLY A 55 -16.39 2.23 24.39
C GLY A 55 -17.87 1.98 24.09
N LYS A 56 -18.63 3.03 23.82
CA LYS A 56 -20.07 2.95 23.52
C LYS A 56 -20.38 3.71 22.24
N ASP A 57 -21.42 3.27 21.58
CA ASP A 57 -22.11 3.95 20.51
C ASP A 57 -23.20 4.82 21.17
N ASP A 58 -22.87 6.10 21.47
CA ASP A 58 -23.77 6.98 22.24
C ASP A 58 -24.92 7.50 21.36
N ASP A 59 -24.75 7.66 20.07
CA ASP A 59 -25.79 8.11 19.13
C ASP A 59 -26.55 6.96 18.46
N LYS A 60 -26.15 5.72 18.71
CA LYS A 60 -26.80 4.49 18.22
C LYS A 60 -26.85 4.38 16.69
N ASN A 61 -25.79 4.86 16.06
CA ASN A 61 -25.65 4.78 14.61
C ASN A 61 -25.01 3.45 14.14
N GLY A 62 -24.48 2.64 15.08
CA GLY A 62 -23.82 1.35 14.85
C GLY A 62 -22.29 1.42 14.91
N TYR A 63 -21.71 2.60 15.11
CA TYR A 63 -20.26 2.82 15.10
C TYR A 63 -19.80 3.34 16.46
N VAL A 64 -19.06 2.53 17.21
CA VAL A 64 -18.59 2.82 18.56
C VAL A 64 -17.46 3.83 18.55
N ASP A 65 -17.61 4.95 19.29
CA ASP A 65 -16.60 6.01 19.36
C ASP A 65 -16.19 6.58 17.98
N ASP A 66 -17.12 6.78 17.05
CA ASP A 66 -16.87 7.34 15.72
C ASP A 66 -16.69 8.87 15.73
N VAL A 67 -15.83 9.35 16.63
CA VAL A 67 -15.67 10.76 16.98
C VAL A 67 -15.27 11.63 15.79
N HIS A 68 -14.42 11.16 14.90
CA HIS A 68 -13.91 11.89 13.74
C HIS A 68 -14.18 11.19 12.40
N GLY A 69 -14.60 9.94 12.46
CA GLY A 69 -14.81 9.11 11.29
C GLY A 69 -14.62 7.63 11.60
N TRP A 70 -14.44 6.82 10.57
CA TRP A 70 -14.43 5.38 10.69
C TRP A 70 -13.42 4.72 9.76
N ASN A 71 -12.79 3.66 10.21
CA ASN A 71 -11.87 2.85 9.42
C ASN A 71 -12.58 1.60 8.89
N PHE A 72 -12.94 1.62 7.61
CA PHE A 72 -13.60 0.51 6.91
C PHE A 72 -12.64 -0.60 6.44
N ILE A 73 -11.33 -0.42 6.64
CA ILE A 73 -10.31 -1.43 6.32
C ILE A 73 -9.66 -2.00 7.57
N GLY A 74 -10.24 -1.73 8.74
CA GLY A 74 -9.84 -2.27 10.03
C GLY A 74 -10.91 -3.16 10.63
N GLY A 75 -10.57 -3.80 11.74
CA GLY A 75 -11.45 -4.60 12.55
C GLY A 75 -10.83 -4.89 13.91
N LYS A 76 -11.39 -5.84 14.65
CA LYS A 76 -10.89 -6.21 15.98
C LYS A 76 -9.48 -6.81 15.98
N ASN A 77 -9.02 -7.31 14.84
CA ASN A 77 -7.73 -7.99 14.69
C ASN A 77 -6.64 -7.07 14.11
N GLY A 78 -6.94 -5.79 13.85
CA GLY A 78 -6.02 -4.81 13.31
C GLY A 78 -6.54 -4.14 12.04
N ASP A 79 -5.68 -3.39 11.39
CA ASP A 79 -5.99 -2.64 10.17
C ASP A 79 -5.29 -3.25 8.96
N ALA A 80 -5.99 -3.29 7.82
CA ALA A 80 -5.39 -3.72 6.56
C ALA A 80 -4.58 -2.57 5.95
N ASP A 81 -3.27 -2.77 5.80
CA ASP A 81 -2.36 -1.82 5.15
C ASP A 81 -2.34 -1.95 3.63
N ALA A 82 -2.90 -3.01 3.10
CA ALA A 82 -3.01 -3.29 1.69
C ALA A 82 -4.15 -4.28 1.42
N ASP A 83 -4.64 -4.28 0.18
CA ASP A 83 -5.65 -5.22 -0.29
C ASP A 83 -5.36 -5.62 -1.74
N ASN A 84 -6.09 -6.62 -2.25
CA ASN A 84 -6.05 -6.97 -3.66
C ASN A 84 -6.54 -5.81 -4.52
N LEU A 85 -5.94 -5.63 -5.69
CA LEU A 85 -6.54 -4.78 -6.71
C LEU A 85 -7.82 -5.40 -7.26
N GLU A 86 -8.77 -4.58 -7.67
CA GLU A 86 -10.04 -5.05 -8.23
C GLU A 86 -9.85 -5.99 -9.43
N VAL A 87 -8.85 -5.74 -10.28
CA VAL A 87 -8.49 -6.65 -11.37
C VAL A 87 -8.10 -8.05 -10.90
N THR A 88 -7.49 -8.16 -9.72
CA THR A 88 -7.12 -9.43 -9.09
C THR A 88 -8.36 -10.15 -8.57
N ARG A 89 -9.26 -9.43 -7.91
CA ARG A 89 -10.54 -9.97 -7.43
C ARG A 89 -11.41 -10.48 -8.57
N VAL A 90 -11.60 -9.67 -9.61
CA VAL A 90 -12.34 -10.07 -10.81
C VAL A 90 -11.73 -11.30 -11.46
N TYR A 91 -10.39 -11.34 -11.60
CA TYR A 91 -9.71 -12.51 -12.13
C TYR A 91 -9.91 -13.75 -11.27
N LYS A 92 -9.76 -13.64 -9.94
CA LYS A 92 -9.94 -14.73 -8.96
C LYS A 92 -11.37 -15.30 -9.01
N ILE A 93 -12.38 -14.44 -9.05
CA ILE A 93 -13.80 -14.84 -9.04
C ILE A 93 -14.21 -15.51 -10.35
N TYR A 94 -13.85 -14.93 -11.48
CA TYR A 94 -14.38 -15.36 -12.77
C TYR A 94 -13.53 -16.39 -13.52
N LYS A 95 -12.26 -16.56 -13.17
CA LYS A 95 -11.42 -17.59 -13.79
C LYS A 95 -11.99 -19.00 -13.68
N PRO A 96 -12.42 -19.49 -12.51
CA PRO A 96 -13.03 -20.82 -12.40
C PRO A 96 -14.35 -20.95 -13.18
N ILE A 97 -15.09 -19.85 -13.37
CA ILE A 97 -16.38 -19.84 -14.09
C ILE A 97 -16.16 -19.93 -15.60
N PHE A 98 -15.19 -19.20 -16.14
CA PHE A 98 -15.00 -19.07 -17.58
C PHE A 98 -13.89 -19.98 -18.15
N GLU A 99 -13.00 -20.51 -17.30
CA GLU A 99 -11.87 -21.35 -17.70
C GLU A 99 -11.70 -22.63 -16.85
N GLY A 100 -12.51 -22.80 -15.80
CA GLY A 100 -12.38 -23.93 -14.88
C GLY A 100 -13.08 -25.23 -15.32
N GLY A 101 -14.01 -25.14 -16.25
CA GLY A 101 -14.76 -26.28 -16.79
C GLY A 101 -14.16 -26.81 -18.10
N ASP A 102 -14.86 -27.78 -18.69
CA ASP A 102 -14.58 -28.20 -20.06
C ASP A 102 -14.96 -27.10 -21.07
N THR A 103 -14.55 -27.27 -22.32
CA THR A 103 -14.76 -26.26 -23.38
C THR A 103 -16.23 -25.94 -23.61
N ALA A 104 -17.14 -26.90 -23.48
CA ALA A 104 -18.58 -26.68 -23.70
C ALA A 104 -19.18 -25.86 -22.54
N THR A 105 -18.86 -26.23 -21.30
CA THR A 105 -19.26 -25.50 -20.10
C THR A 105 -18.76 -24.08 -20.10
N ASN A 106 -17.46 -23.86 -20.40
CA ASN A 106 -16.88 -22.52 -20.45
C ASN A 106 -17.58 -21.63 -21.51
N LYS A 107 -17.83 -22.15 -22.73
CA LYS A 107 -18.58 -21.42 -23.76
C LYS A 107 -20.02 -21.10 -23.36
N ALA A 108 -20.68 -22.04 -22.69
CA ALA A 108 -22.05 -21.80 -22.20
C ALA A 108 -22.08 -20.69 -21.14
N ASN A 109 -21.13 -20.68 -20.20
CA ASN A 109 -21.01 -19.62 -19.20
C ASN A 109 -20.70 -18.26 -19.84
N GLN A 110 -19.78 -18.23 -20.82
CA GLN A 110 -19.43 -17.00 -21.55
C GLN A 110 -20.65 -16.42 -22.29
N ALA A 111 -21.47 -17.29 -22.92
CA ALA A 111 -22.70 -16.87 -23.62
C ALA A 111 -23.79 -16.39 -22.67
N LYS A 112 -23.88 -16.98 -21.45
CA LYS A 112 -24.89 -16.65 -20.43
C LYS A 112 -24.55 -15.35 -19.68
N MET A 113 -23.26 -15.01 -19.56
CA MET A 113 -22.74 -13.88 -18.76
C MET A 113 -21.80 -13.02 -19.62
N PRO A 114 -22.28 -12.37 -20.70
CA PRO A 114 -21.41 -11.70 -21.66
C PRO A 114 -20.70 -10.45 -21.11
N GLU A 115 -21.37 -9.71 -20.21
CA GLU A 115 -20.78 -8.49 -19.60
C GLU A 115 -19.68 -8.86 -18.61
N GLU A 116 -19.95 -9.82 -17.75
CA GLU A 116 -18.96 -10.34 -16.78
C GLU A 116 -17.80 -11.01 -17.50
N PHE A 117 -18.04 -11.71 -18.61
CA PHE A 117 -16.96 -12.27 -19.42
C PHE A 117 -16.09 -11.18 -20.05
N ALA A 118 -16.69 -10.11 -20.57
CA ALA A 118 -15.95 -8.97 -21.09
C ALA A 118 -15.08 -8.30 -20.00
N MET A 119 -15.65 -8.10 -18.80
CA MET A 119 -14.93 -7.58 -17.63
C MET A 119 -13.80 -8.52 -17.22
N TYR A 120 -14.04 -9.83 -17.16
CA TYR A 120 -13.04 -10.84 -16.88
C TYR A 120 -11.87 -10.80 -17.87
N MET A 121 -12.15 -10.75 -19.18
CA MET A 121 -11.11 -10.73 -20.21
C MET A 121 -10.22 -9.49 -20.10
N LYS A 122 -10.81 -8.32 -19.81
CA LYS A 122 -10.06 -7.08 -19.56
C LYS A 122 -9.17 -7.22 -18.33
N SER A 123 -9.72 -7.74 -17.23
CA SER A 123 -9.00 -7.93 -15.98
C SER A 123 -7.91 -8.98 -16.10
N LYS A 124 -8.18 -10.10 -16.79
CA LYS A 124 -7.20 -11.16 -17.09
C LYS A 124 -5.96 -10.61 -17.78
N LYS A 125 -6.16 -9.83 -18.86
CA LYS A 125 -5.04 -9.22 -19.58
C LYS A 125 -4.15 -8.37 -18.68
N ILE A 126 -4.76 -7.51 -17.86
CA ILE A 126 -4.03 -6.63 -16.94
C ILE A 126 -3.34 -7.45 -15.85
N PHE A 127 -4.05 -8.39 -15.24
CA PHE A 127 -3.52 -9.23 -14.17
C PHE A 127 -2.33 -10.04 -14.64
N GLU A 128 -2.45 -10.78 -15.75
CA GLU A 128 -1.37 -11.65 -16.25
C GLU A 128 -0.12 -10.85 -16.65
N GLU A 129 -0.29 -9.65 -17.22
CA GLU A 129 0.83 -8.76 -17.53
C GLU A 129 1.50 -8.19 -16.28
N LYS A 130 0.73 -7.69 -15.33
CA LYS A 130 1.24 -6.95 -14.18
C LYS A 130 1.76 -7.88 -13.07
N SER A 131 1.09 -9.00 -12.82
CA SER A 131 1.52 -9.96 -11.80
C SER A 131 2.89 -10.57 -12.12
N VAL A 132 3.15 -10.89 -13.38
CA VAL A 132 4.47 -11.40 -13.83
C VAL A 132 5.57 -10.37 -13.55
N LYS A 133 5.33 -9.10 -13.88
CA LYS A 133 6.28 -8.00 -13.62
C LYS A 133 6.49 -7.78 -12.13
N ALA A 134 5.42 -7.82 -11.33
CA ALA A 134 5.47 -7.68 -9.89
C ALA A 134 6.32 -8.79 -9.24
N VAL A 135 6.05 -10.05 -9.58
CA VAL A 135 6.80 -11.21 -9.07
C VAL A 135 8.27 -11.13 -9.47
N ALA A 136 8.57 -10.82 -10.73
CA ALA A 136 9.96 -10.68 -11.18
C ALA A 136 10.70 -9.54 -10.46
N GLY A 137 10.02 -8.41 -10.25
CA GLY A 137 10.56 -7.29 -9.49
C GLY A 137 10.85 -7.67 -8.05
N PHE A 138 9.89 -8.29 -7.36
CA PHE A 138 10.07 -8.77 -5.99
C PHE A 138 11.24 -9.76 -5.88
N GLN A 139 11.27 -10.77 -6.75
CA GLN A 139 12.37 -11.75 -6.76
C GLN A 139 13.74 -11.10 -6.92
N ARG A 140 13.85 -10.09 -7.81
CA ARG A 140 15.08 -9.35 -8.03
C ARG A 140 15.53 -8.62 -6.77
N PHE A 141 14.67 -7.80 -6.18
CA PHE A 141 15.00 -7.02 -4.98
C PHE A 141 15.24 -7.91 -3.77
N ASN A 142 14.42 -8.95 -3.58
CA ASN A 142 14.56 -9.89 -2.49
C ASN A 142 15.87 -10.69 -2.60
N LYS A 143 16.28 -11.08 -3.80
CA LYS A 143 17.58 -11.76 -4.01
C LYS A 143 18.74 -10.86 -3.59
N ILE A 144 18.67 -9.56 -3.90
CA ILE A 144 19.68 -8.58 -3.45
C ILE A 144 19.65 -8.47 -1.92
N ASN A 145 18.46 -8.33 -1.33
CA ASN A 145 18.28 -8.22 0.12
C ASN A 145 18.90 -9.42 0.86
N LEU A 146 18.65 -10.63 0.37
CA LEU A 146 19.20 -11.87 0.93
C LEU A 146 20.72 -11.99 0.74
N ALA A 147 21.30 -11.32 -0.25
CA ALA A 147 22.74 -11.31 -0.47
C ALA A 147 23.50 -10.36 0.45
N ILE A 148 22.84 -9.32 1.03
CA ILE A 148 23.51 -8.33 1.88
C ILE A 148 24.24 -8.97 3.09
N PRO A 149 23.61 -9.84 3.90
CA PRO A 149 24.31 -10.51 4.99
C PRO A 149 25.51 -11.34 4.54
N THR A 150 25.42 -11.94 3.34
CA THR A 150 26.53 -12.72 2.75
C THR A 150 27.68 -11.80 2.38
N MET A 151 27.43 -10.64 1.77
CA MET A 151 28.47 -9.62 1.47
C MET A 151 29.20 -9.18 2.73
N VAL A 152 28.43 -8.86 3.79
CA VAL A 152 28.97 -8.46 5.10
C VAL A 152 29.89 -9.55 5.68
N LYS A 153 29.44 -10.80 5.65
CA LYS A 153 30.22 -11.97 6.13
C LYS A 153 31.50 -12.14 5.32
N MET A 154 31.45 -12.00 4.01
CA MET A 154 32.61 -12.21 3.11
C MET A 154 33.71 -11.17 3.30
N LEU A 155 33.38 -9.96 3.73
CA LEU A 155 34.36 -8.92 4.10
C LEU A 155 35.15 -9.29 5.36
N ASN A 156 34.65 -10.21 6.18
CA ASN A 156 35.33 -10.72 7.38
C ASN A 156 35.90 -9.60 8.29
N GLY A 157 35.08 -8.58 8.52
CA GLY A 157 35.44 -7.42 9.35
C GLY A 157 36.33 -6.38 8.67
N LYS A 158 36.77 -6.59 7.44
CA LYS A 158 37.57 -5.63 6.68
C LYS A 158 36.69 -4.56 6.05
N ASN A 159 37.22 -3.36 5.98
CA ASN A 159 36.59 -2.27 5.25
C ASN A 159 36.60 -2.53 3.72
N ILE A 160 35.66 -1.91 3.01
CA ILE A 160 35.59 -2.02 1.56
C ILE A 160 36.82 -1.43 0.91
N SER A 161 37.59 -2.26 0.21
CA SER A 161 38.74 -1.85 -0.61
C SER A 161 38.91 -2.83 -1.77
N PRO A 162 39.59 -2.42 -2.84
CA PRO A 162 39.92 -3.32 -3.95
C PRO A 162 40.65 -4.58 -3.49
N GLU A 163 41.58 -4.45 -2.55
CA GLU A 163 42.39 -5.56 -2.01
C GLU A 163 41.50 -6.52 -1.17
N ALA A 164 40.62 -5.97 -0.34
CA ALA A 164 39.70 -6.78 0.45
C ALA A 164 38.77 -7.61 -0.44
N ILE A 165 38.25 -7.02 -1.50
CA ILE A 165 37.36 -7.67 -2.45
C ILE A 165 38.11 -8.72 -3.29
N ALA A 166 39.26 -8.40 -3.81
CA ALA A 166 40.09 -9.33 -4.59
C ALA A 166 40.54 -10.58 -3.80
N ALA A 167 40.62 -10.47 -2.49
CA ALA A 167 40.94 -11.61 -1.61
C ALA A 167 39.81 -12.58 -1.38
N ILE A 168 38.55 -12.21 -1.73
CA ILE A 168 37.36 -13.05 -1.54
C ILE A 168 37.33 -14.16 -2.58
N LYS A 169 37.18 -15.39 -2.10
CA LYS A 169 36.98 -16.59 -2.93
C LYS A 169 35.62 -17.17 -2.62
N PRO A 170 34.63 -17.00 -3.51
CA PRO A 170 33.29 -17.54 -3.27
C PRO A 170 33.30 -19.07 -3.31
N ALA A 171 32.60 -19.69 -2.36
CA ALA A 171 32.52 -21.15 -2.23
C ALA A 171 31.28 -21.76 -2.92
N ASN A 172 30.30 -20.91 -3.27
CA ASN A 172 29.02 -21.36 -3.88
C ASN A 172 28.41 -20.26 -4.73
N ALA A 173 27.27 -20.54 -5.37
CA ALA A 173 26.58 -19.62 -6.27
C ALA A 173 26.06 -18.35 -5.57
N ASP A 174 25.61 -18.47 -4.32
CA ASP A 174 25.08 -17.32 -3.56
C ASP A 174 26.22 -16.36 -3.19
N GLU A 175 27.36 -16.89 -2.79
CA GLU A 175 28.56 -16.09 -2.54
C GLU A 175 29.13 -15.47 -3.83
N THR A 176 29.04 -16.17 -4.96
CA THR A 176 29.41 -15.61 -6.28
C THR A 176 28.53 -14.43 -6.62
N PHE A 177 27.21 -14.56 -6.47
CA PHE A 177 26.27 -13.46 -6.70
C PHE A 177 26.50 -12.30 -5.74
N ALA A 178 26.71 -12.57 -4.45
CA ALA A 178 27.01 -11.53 -3.46
C ALA A 178 28.31 -10.79 -3.79
N LEU A 179 29.35 -11.49 -4.25
CA LEU A 179 30.62 -10.88 -4.67
C LEU A 179 30.45 -10.01 -5.92
N GLU A 180 29.63 -10.41 -6.87
CA GLU A 180 29.32 -9.58 -8.05
C GLU A 180 28.67 -8.25 -7.65
N ILE A 181 27.68 -8.29 -6.74
CA ILE A 181 27.03 -7.07 -6.23
C ILE A 181 28.05 -6.23 -5.46
N LEU A 182 28.79 -6.81 -4.52
CA LEU A 182 29.79 -6.12 -3.72
C LEU A 182 30.84 -5.46 -4.61
N SER A 183 31.30 -6.14 -5.65
CA SER A 183 32.26 -5.61 -6.62
C SER A 183 31.70 -4.43 -7.43
N ASN A 184 30.40 -4.44 -7.74
CA ASN A 184 29.75 -3.32 -8.41
C ASN A 184 29.57 -2.11 -7.48
N VAL A 185 29.11 -2.37 -6.25
CA VAL A 185 28.95 -1.34 -5.20
C VAL A 185 30.29 -0.65 -4.90
N ALA A 186 31.38 -1.41 -4.82
CA ALA A 186 32.71 -0.86 -4.54
C ALA A 186 33.31 0.00 -5.66
N LYS A 187 32.68 0.03 -6.86
CA LYS A 187 33.06 0.99 -7.91
C LYS A 187 32.64 2.43 -7.59
N ASP A 188 31.68 2.59 -6.69
CA ASP A 188 31.30 3.91 -6.20
C ASP A 188 32.36 4.41 -5.22
N PRO A 189 33.02 5.56 -5.50
CA PRO A 189 34.07 6.10 -4.63
C PRO A 189 33.57 6.38 -3.20
N SER A 190 32.29 6.64 -3.00
CA SER A 190 31.70 6.88 -1.69
C SER A 190 31.69 5.64 -0.78
N MET A 191 31.84 4.46 -1.37
CA MET A 191 31.87 3.19 -0.66
C MET A 191 33.29 2.82 -0.17
N ALA A 192 34.33 3.46 -0.68
CA ALA A 192 35.70 3.17 -0.30
C ALA A 192 35.93 3.42 1.21
N GLY A 193 36.51 2.45 1.90
CA GLY A 193 36.81 2.53 3.34
C GLY A 193 35.58 2.30 4.25
N LYS A 194 34.37 2.15 3.72
CA LYS A 194 33.18 1.84 4.52
C LYS A 194 33.32 0.50 5.22
N THR A 195 32.80 0.44 6.44
CA THR A 195 32.76 -0.77 7.25
C THR A 195 31.67 -1.72 6.74
N PRO A 196 31.73 -3.02 7.08
CA PRO A 196 30.65 -3.96 6.78
C PRO A 196 29.28 -3.54 7.34
N ALA A 197 29.23 -2.89 8.51
CA ALA A 197 27.98 -2.40 9.11
C ALA A 197 27.38 -1.20 8.34
N GLU A 198 28.24 -0.28 7.87
CA GLU A 198 27.78 0.82 7.01
C GLU A 198 27.29 0.31 5.67
N LEU A 199 27.96 -0.70 5.07
CA LEU A 199 27.49 -1.37 3.85
C LEU A 199 26.09 -1.95 4.04
N ASP A 200 25.86 -2.71 5.11
CA ASP A 200 24.56 -3.31 5.43
C ASP A 200 23.45 -2.25 5.48
N SER A 201 23.67 -1.20 6.28
CA SER A 201 22.70 -0.13 6.47
C SER A 201 22.41 0.64 5.16
N MET A 202 23.44 1.02 4.42
CA MET A 202 23.31 1.78 3.18
C MET A 202 22.60 0.98 2.09
N LEU A 203 22.94 -0.31 1.91
CA LEU A 203 22.28 -1.13 0.89
C LEU A 203 20.84 -1.42 1.24
N LYS A 204 20.52 -1.73 2.49
CA LYS A 204 19.14 -1.94 2.94
C LYS A 204 18.29 -0.70 2.71
N GLU A 205 18.80 0.48 3.05
CA GLU A 205 18.12 1.75 2.81
C GLU A 205 17.90 1.99 1.32
N GLN A 206 18.92 1.75 0.50
CA GLN A 206 18.86 1.98 -0.94
C GLN A 206 17.83 1.07 -1.65
N ILE A 207 17.68 -0.19 -1.22
CA ILE A 207 16.76 -1.13 -1.86
C ILE A 207 15.37 -1.12 -1.24
N LYS A 208 15.20 -0.53 -0.04
CA LYS A 208 13.96 -0.60 0.75
C LYS A 208 12.72 -0.20 -0.06
N GLY A 209 12.75 0.97 -0.68
CA GLY A 209 11.59 1.45 -1.45
C GLY A 209 11.20 0.52 -2.61
N GLY A 210 12.19 -0.05 -3.32
CA GLY A 210 11.93 -1.01 -4.38
C GLY A 210 11.43 -2.35 -3.85
N LEU A 211 11.99 -2.82 -2.74
CA LEU A 211 11.57 -4.06 -2.11
C LEU A 211 10.12 -3.95 -1.61
N ASP A 212 9.81 -2.92 -0.85
CA ASP A 212 8.46 -2.67 -0.29
C ASP A 212 7.42 -2.53 -1.41
N TYR A 213 7.75 -1.77 -2.47
CA TYR A 213 6.87 -1.59 -3.62
C TYR A 213 6.52 -2.91 -4.33
N TYR A 214 7.54 -3.72 -4.65
CA TYR A 214 7.31 -4.98 -5.36
C TYR A 214 6.75 -6.08 -4.45
N ASP A 215 7.06 -6.04 -3.14
CA ASP A 215 6.43 -6.93 -2.16
C ASP A 215 4.93 -6.66 -2.09
N ALA A 216 4.52 -5.41 -1.93
CA ALA A 216 3.11 -5.03 -1.93
C ALA A 216 2.40 -5.47 -3.22
N GLN A 217 3.04 -5.29 -4.38
CA GLN A 217 2.45 -5.73 -5.64
C GLN A 217 2.36 -7.25 -5.77
N ALA A 218 3.45 -7.97 -5.55
CA ALA A 218 3.51 -9.40 -5.80
C ALA A 218 2.72 -10.23 -4.76
N ASN A 219 2.88 -9.88 -3.48
CA ASN A 219 2.40 -10.68 -2.37
C ASN A 219 1.05 -10.20 -1.79
N LYS A 220 0.60 -8.99 -2.17
CA LYS A 220 -0.68 -8.41 -1.73
C LYS A 220 -1.57 -8.09 -2.92
N GLN A 221 -1.27 -7.06 -3.72
CA GLN A 221 -2.14 -6.51 -4.76
C GLN A 221 -2.49 -7.50 -5.88
N TYR A 222 -1.52 -8.26 -6.38
CA TYR A 222 -1.70 -9.29 -7.41
C TYR A 222 -1.66 -10.73 -6.86
N SER A 223 -1.79 -10.92 -5.55
CA SER A 223 -1.84 -12.24 -4.93
C SER A 223 -3.23 -12.85 -5.04
N LEU A 224 -3.32 -14.10 -5.45
CA LEU A 224 -4.59 -14.85 -5.48
C LEU A 224 -4.93 -15.47 -4.12
N THR A 225 -3.99 -15.46 -3.17
CA THR A 225 -4.13 -16.09 -1.85
C THR A 225 -4.21 -15.08 -0.71
N PHE A 226 -3.74 -13.85 -0.90
CA PHE A 226 -3.83 -12.79 0.09
C PHE A 226 -5.30 -12.31 0.20
N ASP A 227 -5.83 -12.31 1.41
CA ASP A 227 -7.20 -11.86 1.71
C ASP A 227 -7.25 -11.25 3.12
N PRO A 228 -6.84 -9.98 3.26
CA PRO A 228 -6.79 -9.31 4.56
C PRO A 228 -8.19 -9.01 5.12
N ARG A 229 -9.22 -8.96 4.27
CA ARG A 229 -10.58 -8.64 4.70
C ARG A 229 -11.14 -9.70 5.61
N ALA A 230 -11.00 -10.97 5.26
CA ALA A 230 -11.47 -12.08 6.08
C ALA A 230 -10.76 -12.14 7.44
N GLU A 231 -9.45 -11.83 7.48
CA GLU A 231 -8.62 -11.96 8.66
C GLU A 231 -8.67 -10.73 9.59
N LEU A 232 -8.61 -9.53 9.02
CA LEU A 232 -8.48 -8.27 9.75
C LEU A 232 -9.80 -7.53 9.90
N VAL A 233 -10.49 -7.28 8.78
CA VAL A 233 -11.75 -6.54 8.78
C VAL A 233 -12.88 -7.39 9.34
N GLY A 234 -13.01 -8.63 8.84
CA GLY A 234 -14.01 -9.58 9.28
C GLY A 234 -15.41 -9.30 8.74
N ASP A 235 -15.52 -8.47 7.68
CA ASP A 235 -16.77 -8.20 6.98
C ASP A 235 -17.17 -9.36 6.04
N ASN A 236 -18.45 -9.43 5.71
CA ASN A 236 -18.94 -10.35 4.68
C ASN A 236 -18.97 -9.66 3.32
N TYR A 237 -17.89 -9.77 2.56
CA TYR A 237 -17.76 -9.15 1.25
C TYR A 237 -18.84 -9.52 0.22
N ALA A 238 -19.55 -10.62 0.43
CA ALA A 238 -20.65 -11.06 -0.44
C ALA A 238 -22.00 -10.45 -0.03
N ASP A 239 -22.11 -9.86 1.15
CA ASP A 239 -23.35 -9.26 1.67
C ASP A 239 -23.31 -7.72 1.56
N TYR A 240 -23.85 -7.21 0.45
CA TYR A 240 -23.95 -5.77 0.22
C TYR A 240 -24.92 -5.05 1.18
N SER A 241 -25.65 -5.76 2.03
CA SER A 241 -26.51 -5.17 3.06
C SER A 241 -25.77 -4.92 4.36
N GLU A 242 -24.61 -5.54 4.58
CA GLU A 242 -23.79 -5.30 5.75
C GLU A 242 -23.21 -3.88 5.73
N LYS A 243 -23.52 -3.11 6.78
CA LYS A 243 -23.06 -1.71 6.90
C LYS A 243 -22.19 -1.49 8.11
N ILE A 244 -22.33 -2.33 9.14
CA ILE A 244 -21.65 -2.16 10.42
C ILE A 244 -20.48 -3.12 10.48
N TYR A 245 -19.31 -2.61 10.14
CA TYR A 245 -18.02 -3.30 10.23
C TYR A 245 -16.91 -2.24 10.36
N GLY A 246 -15.67 -2.65 10.56
CA GLY A 246 -14.56 -1.73 10.74
C GLY A 246 -14.25 -1.42 12.20
N ASN A 247 -13.49 -0.35 12.42
CA ASN A 247 -13.15 0.16 13.74
C ASN A 247 -12.99 1.69 13.73
N ASN A 248 -12.76 2.29 14.90
CA ASN A 248 -12.59 3.74 15.04
C ASN A 248 -11.15 4.23 14.90
N HIS A 249 -10.25 3.44 14.29
CA HIS A 249 -8.86 3.85 14.00
C HIS A 249 -8.80 4.69 12.71
N TYR A 250 -9.44 5.85 12.69
CA TYR A 250 -9.57 6.73 11.53
C TYR A 250 -8.23 7.26 10.97
N GLU A 251 -7.13 7.13 11.71
CA GLU A 251 -5.79 7.39 11.19
C GLU A 251 -5.29 6.27 10.27
N GLY A 252 -5.89 5.06 10.41
CA GLY A 252 -5.52 3.91 9.60
C GLY A 252 -4.05 3.51 9.74
N PRO A 253 -3.56 2.66 8.84
CA PRO A 253 -2.15 2.23 8.85
C PRO A 253 -1.20 3.29 8.27
N ASP A 254 -1.70 4.25 7.49
CA ASP A 254 -0.94 5.36 6.90
C ASP A 254 -1.82 6.59 6.67
N ALA A 255 -1.66 7.59 7.52
CA ALA A 255 -2.41 8.83 7.48
C ALA A 255 -1.79 9.92 6.56
N LEU A 256 -0.60 9.70 6.00
CA LEU A 256 0.16 10.76 5.30
C LEU A 256 -0.64 11.39 4.16
N HIS A 257 -1.16 10.57 3.25
CA HIS A 257 -1.87 11.04 2.07
C HIS A 257 -3.19 11.74 2.44
N GLY A 258 -4.03 11.12 3.27
CA GLY A 258 -5.31 11.68 3.66
C GLY A 258 -5.18 12.96 4.50
N THR A 259 -4.16 13.06 5.37
CA THR A 259 -3.84 14.30 6.09
C THR A 259 -3.47 15.42 5.13
N HIS A 260 -2.69 15.11 4.10
CA HIS A 260 -2.34 16.08 3.05
C HIS A 260 -3.56 16.53 2.25
N VAL A 261 -4.46 15.61 1.89
CA VAL A 261 -5.72 15.91 1.19
C VAL A 261 -6.62 16.80 2.07
N ALA A 262 -6.80 16.44 3.34
CA ALA A 262 -7.56 17.24 4.30
C ALA A 262 -6.99 18.67 4.46
N GLY A 263 -5.66 18.80 4.42
CA GLY A 263 -4.98 20.10 4.51
C GLY A 263 -5.11 20.99 3.28
N ILE A 264 -5.54 20.46 2.14
CA ILE A 264 -5.81 21.22 0.91
C ILE A 264 -7.25 21.73 0.87
N ILE A 265 -8.18 21.01 1.51
CA ILE A 265 -9.59 21.37 1.60
C ILE A 265 -9.78 22.55 2.55
#